data_331b7119749fb544bb43a0b49099efd6
#
_entry.id   331b7119749fb544bb43a0b49099efd6
#
_cell.length_a   1.000
_cell.length_b   1.000
_cell.length_c   1.000
_cell.angle_alpha   90.00
_cell.angle_beta   90.00
_cell.angle_gamma   90.00
#
_symmetry.space_group_name_H-M   'P 1'
#
loop_
_entity.id
_entity.type
_entity.pdbx_description
1 polymer ?
#
loop_
_entity_poly.entity_id
_entity_poly.type
_entity_poly.pdbx_seq_one_letter_code
_entity_poly.pdbx_strand_id
1 'polypeptide(L)'
;AGVSASIINDGDPANPYRLVLTADEAGTAVEATATLSGGTYASPLFTQTQQGTQAHIKVDGIDIYRNSNSITEAIPGVTIDLLKPHADATETTGVQVDLDVDAVEKKVQDFVTAYNDVVSFISDQSDSSWGRDSGLHMPMRRLQSMIGSALGGDNSIQVLSQLGISTQKDGTLKVDGTVLKGAISDDLDGVVSLFAGSAATEGLSAKLVDYLESVTDRSDGILASRKTATDSGLRRLDSQIERQEARLEQREETLRAQFTAMEQLVSSMNATSSYLSQLPSLAGGQ
;
A
#
# COMPACT_ATOMS: atom_id res chain seq x y z
N ALA A 1 38.15 9.60 -2.94
CA ALA A 1 39.20 8.61 -3.26
C ALA A 1 38.64 7.70 -4.33
N GLY A 2 38.28 7.14 -5.01
CA GLY A 2 37.84 6.31 -6.15
C GLY A 2 38.83 5.16 -6.43
N VAL A 3 39.51 4.68 -5.37
CA VAL A 3 40.51 3.59 -5.50
C VAL A 3 40.31 2.61 -4.34
N SER A 4 40.21 1.35 -4.68
CA SER A 4 40.16 0.21 -3.76
C SER A 4 41.57 -0.39 -3.65
N ALA A 5 42.00 -0.78 -2.45
CA ALA A 5 43.28 -1.42 -2.17
C ALA A 5 43.08 -2.83 -1.62
N SER A 6 43.80 -3.79 -2.15
CA SER A 6 43.83 -5.18 -1.68
C SER A 6 45.25 -5.74 -1.59
N ILE A 7 45.45 -6.69 -0.70
CA ILE A 7 46.73 -7.42 -0.60
C ILE A 7 46.48 -8.83 -1.14
N ILE A 8 47.26 -9.21 -2.15
CA ILE A 8 47.16 -10.52 -2.79
C ILE A 8 48.45 -11.29 -2.46
N ASN A 9 48.28 -12.56 -2.12
CA ASN A 9 49.43 -13.51 -2.03
C ASN A 9 49.60 -14.19 -3.39
N ASP A 10 50.74 -13.94 -4.07
CA ASP A 10 51.04 -14.48 -5.40
C ASP A 10 51.85 -15.78 -5.34
N GLY A 11 52.19 -16.26 -4.13
CA GLY A 11 52.92 -17.49 -3.93
C GLY A 11 54.44 -17.38 -4.12
N ASP A 12 54.99 -16.18 -4.34
CA ASP A 12 56.47 -15.99 -4.41
C ASP A 12 57.09 -16.33 -3.04
N PRO A 13 58.05 -17.29 -2.99
CA PRO A 13 58.67 -17.71 -1.73
C PRO A 13 59.41 -16.61 -0.97
N ALA A 14 59.88 -15.57 -1.66
CA ALA A 14 60.65 -14.48 -1.08
C ALA A 14 59.79 -13.30 -0.64
N ASN A 15 58.77 -12.95 -1.44
CA ASN A 15 57.91 -11.80 -1.21
C ASN A 15 56.47 -12.10 -1.66
N PRO A 16 55.70 -12.88 -0.89
CA PRO A 16 54.42 -13.42 -1.35
C PRO A 16 53.28 -12.40 -1.38
N TYR A 17 53.43 -11.24 -0.77
CA TYR A 17 52.35 -10.27 -0.65
C TYR A 17 52.58 -9.08 -1.57
N ARG A 18 51.52 -8.77 -2.36
CA ARG A 18 51.50 -7.61 -3.24
C ARG A 18 50.31 -6.72 -2.94
N LEU A 19 50.56 -5.41 -2.84
CA LEU A 19 49.53 -4.42 -2.76
C LEU A 19 49.00 -4.15 -4.18
N VAL A 20 47.72 -4.39 -4.38
CA VAL A 20 46.99 -4.08 -5.63
C VAL A 20 46.07 -2.91 -5.40
N LEU A 21 46.20 -1.87 -6.22
CA LEU A 21 45.33 -0.72 -6.25
C LEU A 21 44.46 -0.80 -7.51
N THR A 22 43.15 -0.74 -7.32
CA THR A 22 42.18 -0.83 -8.42
C THR A 22 41.32 0.42 -8.41
N ALA A 23 41.11 1.05 -9.58
CA ALA A 23 40.14 2.12 -9.71
C ALA A 23 38.72 1.60 -9.49
N ASP A 24 37.89 2.35 -8.77
CA ASP A 24 36.50 2.02 -8.56
C ASP A 24 35.66 2.29 -9.82
N GLU A 25 36.12 3.18 -10.70
CA GLU A 25 35.47 3.50 -11.97
C GLU A 25 36.32 3.11 -13.17
N ALA A 26 35.71 2.52 -14.19
CA ALA A 26 36.36 2.17 -15.43
C ALA A 26 36.92 3.43 -16.14
N GLY A 27 38.05 3.28 -16.82
CA GLY A 27 38.73 4.37 -17.54
C GLY A 27 39.45 5.38 -16.67
N THR A 28 39.41 5.24 -15.35
CA THR A 28 40.10 6.13 -14.41
C THR A 28 41.56 5.66 -14.23
N ALA A 29 42.52 6.58 -14.41
CA ALA A 29 43.91 6.29 -14.13
C ALA A 29 44.15 6.32 -12.61
N VAL A 30 44.83 5.32 -12.08
CA VAL A 30 45.29 5.30 -10.70
C VAL A 30 46.75 5.75 -10.67
N GLU A 31 47.02 6.89 -10.07
CA GLU A 31 48.36 7.35 -9.78
C GLU A 31 48.68 7.12 -8.30
N ALA A 32 49.67 6.32 -8.04
CA ALA A 32 50.12 6.02 -6.68
C ALA A 32 51.55 6.54 -6.47
N THR A 33 51.71 7.33 -5.43
CA THR A 33 53.04 7.83 -5.00
C THR A 33 53.32 7.31 -3.60
N ALA A 34 54.45 6.64 -3.42
CA ALA A 34 54.91 6.22 -2.10
C ALA A 34 56.21 6.94 -1.75
N THR A 35 56.24 7.52 -0.57
CA THR A 35 57.49 8.10 0.01
C THR A 35 57.96 7.17 1.10
N LEU A 36 59.13 6.56 0.88
CA LEU A 36 59.74 5.64 1.81
C LEU A 36 60.99 6.30 2.42
N SER A 37 61.09 6.30 3.75
CA SER A 37 62.27 6.85 4.45
C SER A 37 63.18 5.73 4.94
N GLY A 38 64.51 5.86 4.72
CA GLY A 38 65.51 5.03 5.35
C GLY A 38 65.95 3.77 4.59
N GLY A 39 65.75 3.68 3.26
CA GLY A 39 66.24 2.54 2.45
C GLY A 39 66.47 2.89 0.99
N THR A 40 67.23 2.03 0.26
CA THR A 40 67.36 2.10 -1.20
C THR A 40 66.30 1.19 -1.82
N TYR A 41 65.36 1.75 -2.55
CA TYR A 41 64.27 1.01 -3.17
C TYR A 41 64.36 1.11 -4.69
N ALA A 42 64.04 0.02 -5.38
CA ALA A 42 63.95 0.01 -6.85
C ALA A 42 62.74 0.85 -7.31
N SER A 43 62.94 1.71 -8.29
CA SER A 43 61.88 2.47 -8.96
C SER A 43 61.57 1.81 -10.31
N PRO A 44 60.28 1.67 -10.69
CA PRO A 44 59.08 2.17 -10.04
C PRO A 44 58.57 1.28 -8.91
N LEU A 45 58.07 1.87 -7.82
CA LEU A 45 57.49 1.15 -6.69
C LEU A 45 56.13 0.51 -7.04
N PHE A 46 55.46 1.08 -8.02
CA PHE A 46 54.23 0.53 -8.58
C PHE A 46 54.38 0.24 -10.06
N THR A 47 53.85 -0.87 -10.50
CA THR A 47 53.78 -1.25 -11.91
C THR A 47 52.32 -1.31 -12.32
N GLN A 48 51.96 -0.58 -13.36
CA GLN A 48 50.63 -0.69 -13.94
C GLN A 48 50.48 -2.01 -14.68
N THR A 49 49.65 -2.89 -14.18
CA THR A 49 49.39 -4.21 -14.76
C THR A 49 48.25 -4.18 -15.78
N GLN A 50 47.30 -3.27 -15.60
CA GLN A 50 46.19 -3.09 -16.50
C GLN A 50 45.85 -1.59 -16.61
N GLN A 51 45.75 -1.11 -17.83
CA GLN A 51 45.28 0.24 -18.10
C GLN A 51 43.75 0.28 -18.03
N GLY A 52 43.19 1.26 -17.33
CA GLY A 52 41.75 1.52 -17.33
C GLY A 52 41.29 1.95 -18.72
N THR A 53 40.24 1.33 -19.21
CA THR A 53 39.60 1.71 -20.49
C THR A 53 38.13 2.07 -20.23
N GLN A 54 37.69 3.13 -20.88
CA GLN A 54 36.28 3.48 -20.88
C GLN A 54 35.47 2.47 -21.70
N ALA A 55 34.23 2.26 -21.31
CA ALA A 55 33.25 1.61 -22.16
C ALA A 55 33.03 2.48 -23.42
N HIS A 56 33.20 1.88 -24.60
CA HIS A 56 33.01 2.54 -25.87
C HIS A 56 31.98 1.78 -26.69
N ILE A 57 30.95 2.48 -27.11
CA ILE A 57 29.94 1.98 -28.05
C ILE A 57 29.76 2.98 -29.19
N LYS A 58 29.31 2.48 -30.32
CA LYS A 58 28.92 3.29 -31.46
C LYS A 58 27.44 3.05 -31.78
N VAL A 59 26.61 4.09 -31.62
CA VAL A 59 25.18 4.03 -31.88
C VAL A 59 24.90 4.89 -33.09
N ASP A 60 24.38 4.30 -34.17
CA ASP A 60 24.08 4.98 -35.43
C ASP A 60 25.24 5.82 -35.97
N GLY A 61 26.46 5.34 -35.79
CA GLY A 61 27.67 6.03 -36.27
C GLY A 61 28.23 7.06 -35.28
N ILE A 62 27.59 7.30 -34.14
CA ILE A 62 28.03 8.22 -33.08
C ILE A 62 28.80 7.44 -32.01
N ASP A 63 30.04 7.88 -31.75
CA ASP A 63 30.88 7.27 -30.71
C ASP A 63 30.47 7.81 -29.32
N ILE A 64 30.21 6.90 -28.38
CA ILE A 64 29.80 7.19 -27.00
C ILE A 64 30.77 6.51 -26.03
N TYR A 65 31.37 7.30 -25.15
CA TYR A 65 32.28 6.84 -24.10
C TYR A 65 31.66 7.00 -22.74
N ARG A 66 31.79 5.98 -21.88
CA ARG A 66 31.28 6.01 -20.50
C ARG A 66 32.25 5.32 -19.55
N ASN A 67 32.20 5.71 -18.29
CA ASN A 67 32.99 5.08 -17.22
C ASN A 67 32.28 3.85 -16.59
N SER A 68 31.14 3.46 -17.14
CA SER A 68 30.35 2.30 -16.71
C SER A 68 29.98 1.44 -17.93
N ASN A 69 29.89 0.14 -17.72
CA ASN A 69 29.36 -0.80 -18.70
C ASN A 69 27.84 -0.79 -18.80
N SER A 70 27.15 -0.16 -17.83
CA SER A 70 25.71 0.09 -17.87
C SER A 70 25.47 1.53 -18.32
N ILE A 71 24.91 1.70 -19.51
CA ILE A 71 24.75 2.98 -20.20
C ILE A 71 23.25 3.28 -20.28
N THR A 72 22.78 4.29 -19.58
CA THR A 72 21.35 4.63 -19.45
C THR A 72 20.90 5.82 -20.32
N GLU A 73 21.87 6.60 -20.84
CA GLU A 73 21.57 7.88 -21.51
C GLU A 73 21.90 7.87 -23.02
N ALA A 74 22.35 6.75 -23.59
CA ALA A 74 22.68 6.67 -25.00
C ALA A 74 21.46 6.70 -25.90
N ILE A 75 20.38 6.06 -25.49
CA ILE A 75 19.08 6.04 -26.15
C ILE A 75 18.04 6.37 -25.09
N PRO A 76 17.18 7.37 -25.27
CA PRO A 76 16.16 7.72 -24.29
C PRO A 76 15.29 6.52 -23.90
N GLY A 77 15.20 6.23 -22.60
CA GLY A 77 14.41 5.12 -22.06
C GLY A 77 15.02 3.74 -22.18
N VAL A 78 16.24 3.61 -22.72
CA VAL A 78 16.95 2.32 -22.90
C VAL A 78 18.20 2.27 -22.03
N THR A 79 18.36 1.19 -21.28
CA THR A 79 19.61 0.86 -20.60
C THR A 79 20.35 -0.21 -21.38
N ILE A 80 21.61 0.05 -21.73
CA ILE A 80 22.48 -0.88 -22.47
C ILE A 80 23.53 -1.40 -21.49
N ASP A 81 23.52 -2.70 -21.21
CA ASP A 81 24.53 -3.37 -20.40
C ASP A 81 25.56 -4.08 -21.32
N LEU A 82 26.80 -3.63 -21.27
CA LEU A 82 27.88 -4.18 -22.07
C LEU A 82 28.46 -5.41 -21.37
N LEU A 83 28.28 -6.58 -21.95
CA LEU A 83 28.75 -7.84 -21.40
C LEU A 83 30.16 -8.22 -21.88
N LYS A 84 30.45 -7.95 -23.15
CA LYS A 84 31.75 -8.24 -23.77
C LYS A 84 31.94 -7.36 -25.01
N PRO A 85 33.20 -7.07 -25.39
CA PRO A 85 33.46 -6.36 -26.66
C PRO A 85 33.12 -7.27 -27.85
N HIS A 86 32.84 -6.65 -29.00
CA HIS A 86 32.79 -7.35 -30.27
C HIS A 86 34.15 -7.91 -30.63
N ALA A 87 34.18 -9.01 -31.36
CA ALA A 87 35.41 -9.63 -31.82
C ALA A 87 36.13 -8.79 -32.90
N ASP A 88 35.36 -8.06 -33.69
CA ASP A 88 35.84 -7.18 -34.75
C ASP A 88 35.12 -5.81 -34.65
N ALA A 89 35.85 -4.74 -34.96
CA ALA A 89 35.29 -3.36 -34.93
C ALA A 89 34.21 -3.11 -36.03
N THR A 90 34.07 -4.00 -36.99
CA THR A 90 33.04 -3.95 -38.04
C THR A 90 31.78 -4.74 -37.67
N GLU A 91 31.86 -5.55 -36.59
CA GLU A 91 30.70 -6.28 -36.12
C GLU A 91 29.65 -5.33 -35.51
N THR A 92 28.39 -5.56 -35.83
CA THR A 92 27.29 -4.76 -35.34
C THR A 92 26.26 -5.64 -34.65
N THR A 93 25.66 -5.14 -33.58
CA THR A 93 24.51 -5.76 -32.90
C THR A 93 23.27 -4.96 -33.25
N GLY A 94 22.27 -5.60 -33.84
CA GLY A 94 20.94 -5.00 -34.02
C GLY A 94 20.20 -5.00 -32.69
N VAL A 95 19.71 -3.83 -32.28
CA VAL A 95 18.81 -3.68 -31.14
C VAL A 95 17.42 -3.41 -31.68
N GLN A 96 16.46 -4.27 -31.34
CA GLN A 96 15.05 -4.07 -31.68
C GLN A 96 14.33 -3.71 -30.37
N VAL A 97 13.57 -2.63 -30.40
CA VAL A 97 12.75 -2.19 -29.29
C VAL A 97 11.30 -2.46 -29.65
N ASP A 98 10.73 -3.44 -28.99
CA ASP A 98 9.33 -3.81 -29.17
C ASP A 98 8.53 -3.44 -27.93
N LEU A 99 7.22 -3.26 -28.09
CA LEU A 99 6.31 -3.06 -26.98
C LEU A 99 6.20 -4.35 -26.17
N ASP A 100 6.49 -4.27 -24.88
CA ASP A 100 6.25 -5.36 -23.93
C ASP A 100 4.77 -5.41 -23.54
N VAL A 101 3.98 -6.02 -24.43
CA VAL A 101 2.51 -6.19 -24.24
C VAL A 101 2.20 -6.96 -22.97
N ASP A 102 3.03 -7.97 -22.61
CA ASP A 102 2.80 -8.80 -21.45
C ASP A 102 3.02 -8.01 -20.14
N ALA A 103 4.01 -7.12 -20.09
CA ALA A 103 4.23 -6.24 -18.95
C ALA A 103 3.08 -5.24 -18.75
N VAL A 104 2.53 -4.69 -19.84
CA VAL A 104 1.36 -3.80 -19.76
C VAL A 104 0.11 -4.57 -19.33
N GLU A 105 -0.14 -5.73 -19.94
CA GLU A 105 -1.26 -6.62 -19.54
C GLU A 105 -1.21 -6.93 -18.06
N LYS A 106 -0.03 -7.31 -17.56
CA LYS A 106 0.16 -7.61 -16.13
C LYS A 106 -0.23 -6.44 -15.24
N LYS A 107 0.14 -5.20 -15.57
CA LYS A 107 -0.24 -4.01 -14.79
C LYS A 107 -1.76 -3.81 -14.76
N VAL A 108 -2.44 -4.07 -15.88
CA VAL A 108 -3.91 -4.00 -15.95
C VAL A 108 -4.55 -5.12 -15.13
N GLN A 109 -4.00 -6.33 -15.16
CA GLN A 109 -4.46 -7.46 -14.34
C GLN A 109 -4.24 -7.18 -12.84
N ASP A 110 -3.10 -6.62 -12.45
CA ASP A 110 -2.80 -6.23 -11.07
C ASP A 110 -3.84 -5.18 -10.58
N PHE A 111 -4.19 -4.21 -11.41
CA PHE A 111 -5.26 -3.24 -11.12
C PHE A 111 -6.62 -3.94 -10.91
N VAL A 112 -7.00 -4.85 -11.82
CA VAL A 112 -8.28 -5.59 -11.70
C VAL A 112 -8.31 -6.46 -10.44
N THR A 113 -7.19 -7.10 -10.11
CA THR A 113 -7.07 -7.90 -8.88
C THR A 113 -7.27 -7.02 -7.64
N ALA A 114 -6.56 -5.90 -7.54
CA ALA A 114 -6.70 -4.98 -6.41
C ALA A 114 -8.13 -4.43 -6.27
N TYR A 115 -8.78 -4.12 -7.39
CA TYR A 115 -10.19 -3.71 -7.37
C TYR A 115 -11.11 -4.83 -6.85
N ASN A 116 -10.93 -6.06 -7.35
CA ASN A 116 -11.73 -7.21 -6.95
C ASN A 116 -11.52 -7.55 -5.45
N ASP A 117 -10.33 -7.38 -4.93
CA ASP A 117 -10.03 -7.56 -3.49
C ASP A 117 -10.86 -6.58 -2.64
N VAL A 118 -10.97 -5.32 -3.06
CA VAL A 118 -11.81 -4.32 -2.38
C VAL A 118 -13.29 -4.70 -2.46
N VAL A 119 -13.77 -5.13 -3.64
CA VAL A 119 -15.17 -5.58 -3.83
C VAL A 119 -15.47 -6.76 -2.91
N SER A 120 -14.61 -7.77 -2.91
CA SER A 120 -14.78 -8.98 -2.10
C SER A 120 -14.75 -8.66 -0.60
N PHE A 121 -13.80 -7.82 -0.16
CA PHE A 121 -13.73 -7.39 1.23
C PHE A 121 -15.02 -6.70 1.69
N ILE A 122 -15.58 -5.79 0.88
CA ILE A 122 -16.83 -5.09 1.21
C ILE A 122 -18.01 -6.06 1.20
N SER A 123 -18.06 -7.00 0.26
CA SER A 123 -19.10 -8.02 0.18
C SER A 123 -19.09 -8.93 1.41
N ASP A 124 -17.93 -9.44 1.79
CA ASP A 124 -17.75 -10.31 2.97
C ASP A 124 -18.15 -9.61 4.27
N GLN A 125 -17.85 -8.31 4.39
CA GLN A 125 -18.30 -7.50 5.52
C GLN A 125 -19.82 -7.32 5.54
N SER A 126 -20.46 -7.24 4.36
CA SER A 126 -21.93 -7.10 4.26
C SER A 126 -22.68 -8.36 4.68
N ASP A 127 -22.10 -9.53 4.47
CA ASP A 127 -22.67 -10.83 4.82
C ASP A 127 -22.43 -11.22 6.29
N SER A 128 -21.54 -10.52 6.98
CA SER A 128 -21.29 -10.75 8.40
C SER A 128 -22.46 -10.26 9.26
N SER A 129 -22.61 -10.81 10.48
CA SER A 129 -23.67 -10.43 11.44
C SER A 129 -23.63 -8.96 11.88
N TRP A 130 -22.54 -8.25 11.59
CA TRP A 130 -22.33 -6.81 11.74
C TRP A 130 -22.77 -6.03 10.48
N GLY A 131 -23.12 -6.72 9.42
CA GLY A 131 -23.02 -6.30 8.02
C GLY A 131 -24.23 -5.69 7.39
N ARG A 132 -25.20 -5.16 8.13
CA ARG A 132 -26.18 -4.24 7.51
C ARG A 132 -25.76 -2.78 7.62
N ASP A 133 -24.44 -2.53 7.67
CA ASP A 133 -23.94 -1.18 7.61
C ASP A 133 -24.04 -0.64 6.17
N SER A 134 -25.13 0.09 5.90
CA SER A 134 -25.35 0.78 4.62
C SER A 134 -24.23 1.73 4.22
N GLY A 135 -23.26 1.95 5.07
CA GLY A 135 -22.22 2.94 4.89
C GLY A 135 -21.07 2.56 3.97
N LEU A 136 -20.84 1.28 3.79
CA LEU A 136 -19.87 0.85 2.80
C LEU A 136 -20.50 0.69 1.40
N HIS A 137 -21.82 0.55 1.32
CA HIS A 137 -22.50 0.41 0.04
C HIS A 137 -22.47 1.68 -0.82
N MET A 138 -22.53 2.87 -0.22
CA MET A 138 -22.45 4.12 -1.01
C MET A 138 -21.07 4.34 -1.63
N PRO A 139 -19.96 4.25 -0.88
CA PRO A 139 -18.61 4.26 -1.44
C PRO A 139 -18.43 3.21 -2.53
N MET A 140 -18.92 1.99 -2.33
CA MET A 140 -18.81 0.92 -3.30
C MET A 140 -19.56 1.23 -4.60
N ARG A 141 -20.80 1.70 -4.53
CA ARG A 141 -21.57 2.11 -5.72
C ARG A 141 -20.89 3.25 -6.48
N ARG A 142 -20.29 4.19 -5.76
CA ARG A 142 -19.55 5.27 -6.40
C ARG A 142 -18.33 4.75 -7.15
N LEU A 143 -17.57 3.85 -6.52
CA LEU A 143 -16.43 3.17 -7.14
C LEU A 143 -16.85 2.41 -8.41
N GLN A 144 -17.91 1.62 -8.33
CA GLN A 144 -18.48 0.90 -9.48
C GLN A 144 -18.95 1.84 -10.58
N SER A 145 -19.58 2.97 -10.21
CA SER A 145 -20.02 3.98 -11.18
C SER A 145 -18.84 4.62 -11.91
N MET A 146 -17.71 4.86 -11.22
CA MET A 146 -16.51 5.42 -11.83
C MET A 146 -15.86 4.42 -12.81
N ILE A 147 -15.83 3.15 -12.45
CA ILE A 147 -15.34 2.07 -13.31
C ILE A 147 -16.20 1.90 -14.57
N GLY A 148 -17.51 2.00 -14.43
CA GLY A 148 -18.47 1.82 -15.54
C GLY A 148 -18.69 3.06 -16.41
N SER A 149 -18.23 4.24 -15.96
CA SER A 149 -18.44 5.48 -16.72
C SER A 149 -17.38 5.69 -17.79
N ALA A 150 -17.78 6.25 -18.93
CA ALA A 150 -16.84 6.71 -19.93
C ALA A 150 -15.97 7.85 -19.36
N LEU A 151 -14.68 7.80 -19.62
CA LEU A 151 -13.79 8.93 -19.42
C LEU A 151 -14.02 9.89 -20.57
N GLY A 152 -14.52 11.09 -20.28
CA GLY A 152 -14.74 12.11 -21.32
C GLY A 152 -13.44 12.46 -22.04
N GLY A 153 -13.55 13.06 -23.22
CA GLY A 153 -12.43 13.54 -24.04
C GLY A 153 -12.38 12.86 -25.43
N ASP A 154 -11.39 13.24 -26.21
CA ASP A 154 -11.19 12.73 -27.58
C ASP A 154 -10.33 11.44 -27.63
N ASN A 155 -10.27 10.70 -26.53
CA ASN A 155 -9.50 9.45 -26.46
C ASN A 155 -10.19 8.36 -27.29
N SER A 156 -9.40 7.58 -28.01
CA SER A 156 -9.85 6.44 -28.83
C SER A 156 -10.50 5.35 -27.95
N ILE A 157 -9.95 5.15 -26.74
CA ILE A 157 -10.45 4.20 -25.73
C ILE A 157 -11.01 5.01 -24.56
N GLN A 158 -12.32 4.89 -24.33
CA GLN A 158 -13.04 5.68 -23.33
C GLN A 158 -13.60 4.85 -22.18
N VAL A 159 -13.78 3.54 -22.38
CA VAL A 159 -14.38 2.64 -21.38
C VAL A 159 -13.59 1.34 -21.28
N LEU A 160 -13.57 0.77 -20.07
CA LEU A 160 -12.86 -0.48 -19.80
C LEU A 160 -13.34 -1.67 -20.65
N SER A 161 -14.60 -1.65 -21.06
CA SER A 161 -15.15 -2.72 -21.92
C SER A 161 -14.48 -2.79 -23.31
N GLN A 162 -13.94 -1.68 -23.83
CA GLN A 162 -13.14 -1.68 -25.07
C GLN A 162 -11.81 -2.41 -24.91
N LEU A 163 -11.31 -2.54 -23.67
CA LEU A 163 -10.14 -3.32 -23.31
C LEU A 163 -10.46 -4.79 -22.95
N GLY A 164 -11.70 -5.23 -23.18
CA GLY A 164 -12.12 -6.57 -22.74
C GLY A 164 -12.31 -6.73 -21.25
N ILE A 165 -12.41 -5.63 -20.49
CA ILE A 165 -12.67 -5.66 -19.05
C ILE A 165 -14.17 -5.46 -18.81
N SER A 166 -14.84 -6.48 -18.29
CA SER A 166 -16.29 -6.49 -18.08
C SER A 166 -16.63 -6.57 -16.58
N THR A 167 -17.67 -5.84 -16.16
CA THR A 167 -18.19 -5.91 -14.80
C THR A 167 -19.15 -7.09 -14.66
N GLN A 168 -18.93 -7.91 -13.65
CA GLN A 168 -19.77 -9.06 -13.31
C GLN A 168 -20.96 -8.64 -12.42
N LYS A 169 -21.92 -9.55 -12.22
CA LYS A 169 -23.13 -9.28 -11.42
C LYS A 169 -22.85 -8.98 -9.93
N ASP A 170 -21.76 -9.53 -9.42
CA ASP A 170 -21.29 -9.30 -8.06
C ASP A 170 -20.47 -8.01 -7.91
N GLY A 171 -20.28 -7.29 -9.03
CA GLY A 171 -19.51 -6.04 -9.06
C GLY A 171 -18.01 -6.23 -9.26
N THR A 172 -17.53 -7.46 -9.39
CA THR A 172 -16.12 -7.74 -9.74
C THR A 172 -15.86 -7.46 -11.22
N LEU A 173 -14.59 -7.31 -11.56
CA LEU A 173 -14.12 -7.15 -12.94
C LEU A 173 -13.53 -8.47 -13.46
N LYS A 174 -13.81 -8.76 -14.71
CA LYS A 174 -13.22 -9.89 -15.45
C LYS A 174 -12.49 -9.37 -16.67
N VAL A 175 -11.27 -9.84 -16.89
CA VAL A 175 -10.44 -9.49 -18.04
C VAL A 175 -10.49 -10.60 -19.09
N ASP A 176 -10.69 -10.22 -20.35
CA ASP A 176 -10.40 -11.04 -21.50
C ASP A 176 -8.98 -10.69 -21.98
N GLY A 177 -8.00 -11.54 -21.66
CA GLY A 177 -6.60 -11.30 -21.99
C GLY A 177 -6.33 -11.20 -23.50
N THR A 178 -7.12 -11.88 -24.34
CA THR A 178 -6.94 -11.81 -25.79
C THR A 178 -7.34 -10.44 -26.34
N VAL A 179 -8.50 -9.93 -25.89
CA VAL A 179 -8.98 -8.60 -26.27
C VAL A 179 -8.05 -7.51 -25.71
N LEU A 180 -7.59 -7.68 -24.45
CA LEU A 180 -6.68 -6.74 -23.81
C LEU A 180 -5.35 -6.63 -24.55
N LYS A 181 -4.72 -7.76 -24.90
CA LYS A 181 -3.46 -7.77 -25.67
C LYS A 181 -3.63 -7.14 -27.04
N GLY A 182 -4.75 -7.42 -27.72
CA GLY A 182 -5.08 -6.78 -28.99
C GLY A 182 -5.15 -5.25 -28.84
N ALA A 183 -5.93 -4.77 -27.88
CA ALA A 183 -6.07 -3.33 -27.63
C ALA A 183 -4.74 -2.64 -27.26
N ILE A 184 -3.88 -3.30 -26.45
CA ILE A 184 -2.55 -2.78 -26.12
C ILE A 184 -1.67 -2.69 -27.38
N SER A 185 -1.70 -3.70 -28.23
CA SER A 185 -0.89 -3.75 -29.45
C SER A 185 -1.36 -2.74 -30.51
N ASP A 186 -2.68 -2.53 -30.60
CA ASP A 186 -3.29 -1.67 -31.59
C ASP A 186 -3.22 -0.18 -31.21
N ASP A 187 -3.41 0.13 -29.92
CA ASP A 187 -3.49 1.52 -29.43
C ASP A 187 -3.01 1.64 -27.97
N LEU A 188 -1.70 1.54 -27.75
CA LEU A 188 -1.09 1.73 -26.43
C LEU A 188 -1.41 3.11 -25.84
N ASP A 189 -1.37 4.16 -26.66
CA ASP A 189 -1.61 5.53 -26.20
C ASP A 189 -3.04 5.71 -25.69
N GLY A 190 -4.01 5.08 -26.34
CA GLY A 190 -5.39 5.01 -25.88
C GLY A 190 -5.54 4.28 -24.55
N VAL A 191 -4.85 3.14 -24.39
CA VAL A 191 -4.81 2.40 -23.12
C VAL A 191 -4.18 3.25 -22.00
N VAL A 192 -3.04 3.87 -22.27
CA VAL A 192 -2.36 4.75 -21.29
C VAL A 192 -3.24 5.93 -20.93
N SER A 193 -3.87 6.57 -21.93
CA SER A 193 -4.76 7.71 -21.72
C SER A 193 -5.99 7.35 -20.87
N LEU A 194 -6.53 6.15 -21.02
CA LEU A 194 -7.65 5.69 -20.21
C LEU A 194 -7.25 5.61 -18.72
N PHE A 195 -6.09 5.03 -18.40
CA PHE A 195 -5.67 4.84 -17.01
C PHE A 195 -4.98 6.07 -16.41
N ALA A 196 -3.99 6.61 -17.11
CA ALA A 196 -3.16 7.71 -16.61
C ALA A 196 -3.75 9.10 -16.94
N GLY A 197 -4.60 9.17 -17.96
CA GLY A 197 -5.12 10.45 -18.48
C GLY A 197 -4.27 11.03 -19.58
N SER A 198 -4.70 12.17 -20.07
CA SER A 198 -4.03 12.98 -21.09
C SER A 198 -3.87 14.42 -20.59
N ALA A 199 -3.23 15.28 -21.39
CA ALA A 199 -3.11 16.71 -21.05
C ALA A 199 -4.47 17.43 -20.86
N ALA A 200 -5.54 16.88 -21.47
CA ALA A 200 -6.88 17.47 -21.46
C ALA A 200 -7.87 16.73 -20.52
N THR A 201 -7.58 15.48 -20.16
CA THR A 201 -8.52 14.64 -19.39
C THR A 201 -7.79 13.87 -18.29
N GLU A 202 -8.41 13.85 -17.12
CA GLU A 202 -7.95 13.07 -16.00
C GLU A 202 -8.23 11.57 -16.22
N GLY A 203 -7.23 10.72 -15.97
CA GLY A 203 -7.34 9.28 -16.14
C GLY A 203 -8.13 8.60 -15.03
N LEU A 204 -8.51 7.36 -15.28
CA LEU A 204 -9.23 6.54 -14.32
C LEU A 204 -8.47 6.39 -13.01
N SER A 205 -7.15 6.17 -13.07
CA SER A 205 -6.32 5.98 -11.88
C SER A 205 -6.32 7.20 -10.96
N ALA A 206 -6.18 8.41 -11.51
CA ALA A 206 -6.19 9.65 -10.72
C ALA A 206 -7.55 9.84 -10.04
N LYS A 207 -8.65 9.70 -10.79
CA LYS A 207 -10.02 9.79 -10.23
C LYS A 207 -10.27 8.78 -9.10
N LEU A 208 -9.75 7.56 -9.25
CA LEU A 208 -9.88 6.53 -8.23
C LEU A 208 -9.05 6.87 -6.98
N VAL A 209 -7.82 7.36 -7.15
CA VAL A 209 -6.96 7.79 -6.04
C VAL A 209 -7.62 8.92 -5.27
N ASP A 210 -8.04 9.99 -5.94
CA ASP A 210 -8.71 11.13 -5.30
C ASP A 210 -9.96 10.70 -4.54
N TYR A 211 -10.74 9.81 -5.15
CA TYR A 211 -11.93 9.29 -4.48
C TYR A 211 -11.56 8.44 -3.25
N LEU A 212 -10.61 7.52 -3.36
CA LEU A 212 -10.18 6.68 -2.24
C LEU A 212 -9.57 7.53 -1.11
N GLU A 213 -8.80 8.55 -1.44
CA GLU A 213 -8.30 9.52 -0.46
C GLU A 213 -9.46 10.22 0.26
N SER A 214 -10.47 10.70 -0.49
CA SER A 214 -11.66 11.33 0.11
C SER A 214 -12.46 10.41 1.03
N VAL A 215 -12.43 9.11 0.79
CA VAL A 215 -13.10 8.10 1.63
C VAL A 215 -12.27 7.77 2.87
N THR A 216 -10.94 7.67 2.72
CA THR A 216 -10.02 7.16 3.74
C THR A 216 -9.31 8.23 4.55
N ASP A 217 -9.47 9.51 4.18
CA ASP A 217 -8.87 10.62 4.93
C ASP A 217 -9.21 10.54 6.43
N ARG A 218 -8.19 10.70 7.26
CA ARG A 218 -8.31 10.50 8.72
C ARG A 218 -9.07 11.62 9.42
N SER A 219 -9.08 12.81 8.84
CA SER A 219 -9.70 13.99 9.44
C SER A 219 -11.12 14.21 8.92
N ASP A 220 -11.25 14.26 7.60
CA ASP A 220 -12.47 14.70 6.93
C ASP A 220 -13.10 13.60 6.05
N GLY A 221 -12.48 12.42 6.00
CA GLY A 221 -12.95 11.30 5.20
C GLY A 221 -14.30 10.74 5.66
N ILE A 222 -15.00 10.10 4.74
CA ILE A 222 -16.29 9.46 5.00
C ILE A 222 -16.19 8.45 6.15
N LEU A 223 -15.11 7.66 6.20
CA LEU A 223 -14.88 6.68 7.26
C LEU A 223 -14.59 7.34 8.62
N ALA A 224 -13.81 8.43 8.64
CA ALA A 224 -13.53 9.20 9.86
C ALA A 224 -14.81 9.81 10.44
N SER A 225 -15.63 10.44 9.60
CA SER A 225 -16.90 11.02 9.99
C SER A 225 -17.86 9.96 10.58
N ARG A 226 -17.90 8.77 9.97
CA ARG A 226 -18.71 7.65 10.48
C ARG A 226 -18.21 7.12 11.81
N LYS A 227 -16.89 6.95 11.95
CA LYS A 227 -16.30 6.55 13.23
C LYS A 227 -16.71 7.53 14.33
N THR A 228 -16.60 8.82 14.08
CA THR A 228 -16.97 9.88 15.02
C THR A 228 -18.48 9.83 15.37
N ALA A 229 -19.33 9.60 14.39
CA ALA A 229 -20.79 9.45 14.62
C ALA A 229 -21.10 8.20 15.46
N THR A 230 -20.45 7.08 15.20
CA THR A 230 -20.59 5.83 15.97
C THR A 230 -20.11 6.00 17.40
N ASP A 231 -18.91 6.57 17.60
CA ASP A 231 -18.36 6.86 18.93
C ASP A 231 -19.29 7.78 19.74
N SER A 232 -19.88 8.78 19.08
CA SER A 232 -20.88 9.66 19.70
C SER A 232 -22.19 8.94 20.04
N GLY A 233 -22.60 7.98 19.19
CA GLY A 233 -23.72 7.09 19.45
C GLY A 233 -23.49 6.20 20.67
N LEU A 234 -22.32 5.58 20.76
CA LEU A 234 -21.94 4.76 21.91
C LEU A 234 -21.97 5.56 23.23
N ARG A 235 -21.33 6.74 23.25
CA ARG A 235 -21.35 7.62 24.45
C ARG A 235 -22.76 8.00 24.88
N ARG A 236 -23.69 8.21 23.93
CA ARG A 236 -25.09 8.47 24.27
C ARG A 236 -25.77 7.25 24.89
N LEU A 237 -25.49 6.06 24.35
CA LEU A 237 -26.00 4.81 24.93
C LEU A 237 -25.48 4.58 26.33
N ASP A 238 -24.17 4.75 26.54
CA ASP A 238 -23.54 4.64 27.89
C ASP A 238 -24.22 5.59 28.89
N SER A 239 -24.40 6.86 28.50
CA SER A 239 -25.11 7.82 29.36
C SER A 239 -26.60 7.45 29.59
N GLN A 240 -27.26 6.74 28.66
CA GLN A 240 -28.60 6.23 28.88
C GLN A 240 -28.62 5.06 29.84
N ILE A 241 -27.64 4.16 29.74
CA ILE A 241 -27.48 3.03 30.66
C ILE A 241 -27.25 3.56 32.08
N GLU A 242 -26.29 4.47 32.27
CA GLU A 242 -26.02 5.08 33.59
C GLU A 242 -27.29 5.72 34.20
N ARG A 243 -28.06 6.45 33.40
CA ARG A 243 -29.33 7.04 33.89
C ARG A 243 -30.37 5.98 34.25
N GLN A 244 -30.42 4.86 33.55
CA GLN A 244 -31.34 3.78 33.87
C GLN A 244 -30.90 3.01 35.11
N GLU A 245 -29.63 2.79 35.26
CA GLU A 245 -29.05 2.17 36.46
C GLU A 245 -29.31 3.02 37.68
N ALA A 246 -29.08 4.33 37.64
CA ALA A 246 -29.41 5.25 38.75
C ALA A 246 -30.92 5.25 39.10
N ARG A 247 -31.80 5.15 38.08
CA ARG A 247 -33.23 5.01 38.33
C ARG A 247 -33.59 3.68 38.99
N LEU A 248 -32.95 2.61 38.61
CA LEU A 248 -33.16 1.29 39.19
C LEU A 248 -32.72 1.28 40.66
N GLU A 249 -31.54 1.84 40.95
CA GLU A 249 -31.00 1.98 42.29
C GLU A 249 -31.95 2.79 43.21
N GLN A 250 -32.41 3.95 42.71
CA GLN A 250 -33.38 4.78 43.45
C GLN A 250 -34.70 4.03 43.70
N ARG A 251 -35.17 3.24 42.70
CA ARG A 251 -36.40 2.44 42.85
C ARG A 251 -36.20 1.29 43.82
N GLU A 252 -35.02 0.65 43.81
CA GLU A 252 -34.66 -0.40 44.80
C GLU A 252 -34.66 0.18 46.22
N GLU A 253 -34.01 1.34 46.41
CA GLU A 253 -34.00 2.03 47.69
C GLU A 253 -35.41 2.37 48.21
N THR A 254 -36.24 2.91 47.27
CA THR A 254 -37.66 3.21 47.59
C THR A 254 -38.43 1.97 47.99
N LEU A 255 -38.27 0.86 47.25
CA LEU A 255 -38.92 -0.40 47.55
C LEU A 255 -38.43 -0.98 48.91
N ARG A 256 -37.14 -0.93 49.19
CA ARG A 256 -36.55 -1.37 50.47
C ARG A 256 -37.13 -0.56 51.63
N ALA A 257 -37.23 0.77 51.48
CA ALA A 257 -37.86 1.64 52.46
C ALA A 257 -39.35 1.30 52.71
N GLN A 258 -40.11 1.02 51.62
CA GLN A 258 -41.52 0.59 51.69
C GLN A 258 -41.62 -0.79 52.41
N PHE A 259 -40.78 -1.74 52.08
CA PHE A 259 -40.77 -3.04 52.76
C PHE A 259 -40.44 -2.90 54.24
N THR A 260 -39.45 -2.10 54.62
CA THR A 260 -39.13 -1.84 56.03
C THR A 260 -40.27 -1.18 56.78
N ALA A 261 -40.93 -0.20 56.15
CA ALA A 261 -42.11 0.44 56.74
C ALA A 261 -43.29 -0.54 56.91
N MET A 262 -43.53 -1.42 55.92
CA MET A 262 -44.53 -2.46 56.00
C MET A 262 -44.22 -3.50 57.08
N GLU A 263 -42.95 -3.93 57.23
CA GLU A 263 -42.53 -4.82 58.34
C GLU A 263 -42.78 -4.19 59.70
N GLN A 264 -42.46 -2.89 59.87
CA GLN A 264 -42.73 -2.15 61.09
C GLN A 264 -44.22 -2.08 61.39
N LEU A 265 -45.07 -1.81 60.32
CA LEU A 265 -46.50 -1.81 60.47
C LEU A 265 -47.06 -3.17 60.91
N VAL A 266 -46.63 -4.24 60.22
CA VAL A 266 -47.02 -5.63 60.57
C VAL A 266 -46.59 -5.98 61.97
N SER A 267 -45.37 -5.62 62.39
CA SER A 267 -44.89 -5.83 63.75
C SER A 267 -45.75 -5.07 64.79
N SER A 268 -46.09 -3.80 64.48
CA SER A 268 -46.97 -3.01 65.37
C SER A 268 -48.39 -3.56 65.45
N MET A 269 -48.91 -4.04 64.33
CA MET A 269 -50.24 -4.72 64.32
C MET A 269 -50.22 -6.01 65.11
N ASN A 270 -49.17 -6.82 64.98
CA ASN A 270 -49.02 -8.04 65.78
C ASN A 270 -48.87 -7.73 67.27
N ALA A 271 -48.10 -6.71 67.65
CA ALA A 271 -48.02 -6.24 69.01
C ALA A 271 -49.38 -5.77 69.54
N THR A 272 -50.11 -5.01 68.75
CA THR A 272 -51.50 -4.54 69.13
C THR A 272 -52.45 -5.74 69.27
N SER A 273 -52.38 -6.72 68.33
CA SER A 273 -53.18 -7.93 68.40
C SER A 273 -52.87 -8.76 69.68
N SER A 274 -51.59 -8.88 69.95
CA SER A 274 -51.15 -9.57 71.20
C SER A 274 -51.62 -8.85 72.45
N TYR A 275 -51.61 -7.52 72.46
CA TYR A 275 -52.14 -6.71 73.56
C TYR A 275 -53.65 -6.87 73.69
N LEU A 276 -54.42 -6.84 72.59
CA LEU A 276 -55.87 -7.07 72.63
C LEU A 276 -56.22 -8.50 73.08
N SER A 277 -55.44 -9.49 72.77
CA SER A 277 -55.66 -10.86 73.21
C SER A 277 -55.37 -11.09 74.74
N GLN A 278 -54.61 -10.17 75.39
CA GLN A 278 -54.29 -10.17 76.78
C GLN A 278 -55.28 -9.36 77.64
N LEU A 279 -56.18 -8.58 76.95
CA LEU A 279 -57.27 -7.92 77.74
C LEU A 279 -58.26 -8.99 78.22
N PRO A 280 -58.36 -9.21 79.52
CA PRO A 280 -59.35 -10.15 80.04
C PRO A 280 -60.74 -9.66 79.58
N SER A 281 -61.61 -10.59 79.21
CA SER A 281 -62.96 -10.35 78.83
C SER A 281 -63.66 -9.70 80.03
N LEU A 282 -63.77 -8.37 80.11
CA LEU A 282 -64.60 -7.62 81.02
C LEU A 282 -66.05 -7.67 80.59
N ALA A 283 -66.54 -8.79 80.07
CA ALA A 283 -67.97 -9.03 79.80
C ALA A 283 -68.35 -10.42 80.25
N GLY A 284 -68.36 -10.59 81.56
CA GLY A 284 -68.85 -11.78 82.18
C GLY A 284 -69.18 -11.52 83.60
N GLY A 285 -70.25 -10.80 83.81
CA GLY A 285 -70.73 -10.56 85.16
C GLY A 285 -72.08 -9.82 85.15
N GLN A 286 -73.11 -10.44 84.82
CA GLN A 286 -74.40 -10.66 85.57
C GLN A 286 -75.35 -11.44 84.71
#